data_731f6ad66ce19688cf8a12ead1c99469
#
_entry.id   731f6ad66ce19688cf8a12ead1c99469
#
_cell.length_a   1.000
_cell.length_b   1.000
_cell.length_c   1.000
_cell.angle_alpha   90.00
_cell.angle_beta   90.00
_cell.angle_gamma   90.00
#
_symmetry.space_group_name_H-M   'P 1'
#
loop_
_entity.id
_entity.type
_entity.pdbx_description
1 polymer ?
#
loop_
_entity_poly.entity_id
_entity_poly.type
_entity_poly.pdbx_seq_one_letter_code
_entity_poly.pdbx_strand_id
1 'polypeptide(L)'
;MFLQKIKSRESGILVYGITPPKKITPSDKVVESAKRTIERVKSLPIDALIVYDVQDESTRTKEERPFPFQASIDPLAFVNEHLNELVVEKIIYRPAGIYSEAELSEWFKNLQEQKAHPVLVGIPSPDYVPQSTLTKAYELWWKYKETSVVGAISIPERHIVLGDEDQRMLDKIKSGVSYFVTQCVFNEDYSMQMLEALAESCKKNDQQAPTVIFTLSTCGSTKILGFLEWLGIHIKEEHKARLLNSANILEDSIDLCFEIADILSNYCIEKNIPFGFNIEKNFFKRS
;
A
#
# COMPACT_ATOMS: atom_id res chain seq x y z
N MET A 1 -10.21 7.78 14.04
CA MET A 1 -10.61 7.19 12.78
C MET A 1 -9.72 7.71 11.68
N PHE A 2 -9.46 6.94 10.63
CA PHE A 2 -8.42 7.19 9.62
C PHE A 2 -8.52 8.56 8.95
N LEU A 3 -9.70 8.90 8.37
CA LEU A 3 -9.92 10.21 7.73
C LEU A 3 -9.51 11.38 8.63
N GLN A 4 -9.90 11.34 9.89
CA GLN A 4 -9.59 12.40 10.85
C GLN A 4 -8.09 12.48 11.11
N LYS A 5 -7.44 11.35 11.38
CA LYS A 5 -5.98 11.31 11.62
C LYS A 5 -5.18 11.84 10.43
N ILE A 6 -5.59 11.50 9.19
CA ILE A 6 -4.93 12.06 7.99
C ILE A 6 -5.14 13.57 7.91
N LYS A 7 -6.37 14.06 8.11
CA LYS A 7 -6.68 15.51 8.04
C LYS A 7 -5.98 16.31 9.13
N SER A 8 -5.88 15.78 10.35
CA SER A 8 -5.17 16.42 11.47
C SER A 8 -3.67 16.11 11.51
N ARG A 9 -3.16 15.29 10.57
CA ARG A 9 -1.75 14.91 10.47
C ARG A 9 -1.23 14.21 11.73
N GLU A 10 -2.05 13.39 12.32
CA GLU A 10 -1.68 12.58 13.47
C GLU A 10 -0.79 11.41 13.06
N SER A 11 0.25 11.13 13.86
CA SER A 11 1.07 9.93 13.74
C SER A 11 0.44 8.73 14.47
N GLY A 12 1.00 7.55 14.26
CA GLY A 12 0.52 6.33 14.92
C GLY A 12 -0.71 5.74 14.24
N ILE A 13 -0.88 5.97 12.94
CA ILE A 13 -1.90 5.31 12.13
C ILE A 13 -1.51 3.83 11.97
N LEU A 14 -2.44 2.94 12.27
CA LEU A 14 -2.27 1.51 12.05
C LEU A 14 -3.33 1.01 11.07
N VAL A 15 -2.90 0.43 9.95
CA VAL A 15 -3.78 -0.16 8.95
C VAL A 15 -3.41 -1.63 8.71
N TYR A 16 -4.36 -2.40 8.24
CA TYR A 16 -4.17 -3.81 7.93
C TYR A 16 -4.48 -4.07 6.46
N GLY A 17 -3.53 -4.67 5.74
CA GLY A 17 -3.62 -4.91 4.30
C GLY A 17 -4.10 -6.32 3.97
N ILE A 18 -5.09 -6.43 3.09
CA ILE A 18 -5.57 -7.70 2.53
C ILE A 18 -5.68 -7.64 1.03
N THR A 19 -5.57 -8.81 0.38
CA THR A 19 -5.99 -9.00 -1.02
C THR A 19 -7.28 -9.80 -1.06
N PRO A 20 -8.25 -9.43 -1.90
CA PRO A 20 -9.43 -10.23 -2.13
C PRO A 20 -9.10 -11.64 -2.62
N PRO A 21 -9.98 -12.62 -2.45
CA PRO A 21 -9.82 -13.93 -3.04
C PRO A 21 -9.65 -13.87 -4.57
N LYS A 22 -9.05 -14.92 -5.14
CA LYS A 22 -8.88 -15.03 -6.59
C LYS A 22 -10.23 -15.18 -7.29
N LYS A 23 -10.38 -14.65 -8.52
CA LYS A 23 -11.62 -14.76 -9.31
C LYS A 23 -12.09 -16.22 -9.50
N ILE A 24 -11.15 -17.16 -9.53
CA ILE A 24 -11.44 -18.61 -9.68
C ILE A 24 -11.83 -19.28 -8.36
N THR A 25 -11.84 -18.57 -7.23
CA THR A 25 -12.19 -19.15 -5.92
C THR A 25 -13.70 -19.46 -5.88
N PRO A 26 -14.11 -20.67 -5.49
CA PRO A 26 -15.52 -21.01 -5.33
C PRO A 26 -16.24 -20.05 -4.36
N SER A 27 -17.50 -19.74 -4.64
CA SER A 27 -18.27 -18.71 -3.89
C SER A 27 -18.39 -19.01 -2.40
N ASP A 28 -18.57 -20.29 -2.03
CA ASP A 28 -18.59 -20.73 -0.62
C ASP A 28 -17.25 -20.41 0.10
N LYS A 29 -16.13 -20.58 -0.60
CA LYS A 29 -14.78 -20.25 -0.09
C LYS A 29 -14.52 -18.75 -0.03
N VAL A 30 -15.11 -17.98 -0.94
CA VAL A 30 -15.06 -16.51 -0.86
C VAL A 30 -15.78 -16.04 0.42
N VAL A 31 -16.99 -16.53 0.67
CA VAL A 31 -17.77 -16.22 1.88
C VAL A 31 -17.02 -16.64 3.15
N GLU A 32 -16.45 -17.84 3.17
CA GLU A 32 -15.65 -18.33 4.32
C GLU A 32 -14.43 -17.42 4.57
N SER A 33 -13.73 -17.01 3.51
CA SER A 33 -12.58 -16.10 3.60
C SER A 33 -12.98 -14.72 4.13
N ALA A 34 -14.12 -14.20 3.69
CA ALA A 34 -14.67 -12.93 4.16
C ALA A 34 -15.01 -13.00 5.65
N LYS A 35 -15.72 -14.03 6.11
CA LYS A 35 -16.04 -14.24 7.53
C LYS A 35 -14.79 -14.23 8.41
N ARG A 36 -13.75 -15.00 8.03
CA ARG A 36 -12.47 -15.01 8.75
C ARG A 36 -11.77 -13.63 8.76
N THR A 37 -11.92 -12.87 7.68
CA THR A 37 -11.38 -11.51 7.60
C THR A 37 -12.13 -10.58 8.56
N ILE A 38 -13.45 -10.64 8.57
CA ILE A 38 -14.31 -9.87 9.47
C ILE A 38 -13.98 -10.15 10.94
N GLU A 39 -13.94 -11.43 11.34
CA GLU A 39 -13.59 -11.84 12.71
C GLU A 39 -12.23 -11.29 13.13
N ARG A 40 -11.23 -11.40 12.26
CA ARG A 40 -9.88 -10.88 12.53
C ARG A 40 -9.89 -9.37 12.66
N VAL A 41 -10.48 -8.64 11.71
CA VAL A 41 -10.49 -7.17 11.70
C VAL A 41 -11.23 -6.61 12.91
N LYS A 42 -12.35 -7.23 13.32
CA LYS A 42 -13.10 -6.83 14.53
C LYS A 42 -12.26 -6.92 15.82
N SER A 43 -11.25 -7.76 15.86
CA SER A 43 -10.36 -7.94 17.03
C SER A 43 -9.12 -7.04 17.02
N LEU A 44 -8.86 -6.29 15.93
CA LEU A 44 -7.66 -5.49 15.77
C LEU A 44 -7.93 -4.00 16.02
N PRO A 45 -7.04 -3.29 16.74
CA PRO A 45 -7.16 -1.85 16.99
C PRO A 45 -6.62 -1.05 15.77
N ILE A 46 -7.18 -1.28 14.59
CA ILE A 46 -6.75 -0.62 13.36
C ILE A 46 -7.60 0.59 13.00
N ASP A 47 -7.01 1.58 12.35
CA ASP A 47 -7.68 2.78 11.88
C ASP A 47 -8.41 2.56 10.54
N ALA A 48 -7.85 1.70 9.67
CA ALA A 48 -8.47 1.35 8.39
C ALA A 48 -8.02 -0.03 7.89
N LEU A 49 -8.82 -0.59 6.98
CA LEU A 49 -8.52 -1.81 6.24
C LEU A 49 -8.11 -1.45 4.80
N ILE A 50 -6.88 -1.79 4.40
CA ILE A 50 -6.44 -1.70 3.01
C ILE A 50 -6.94 -2.94 2.24
N VAL A 51 -7.54 -2.72 1.09
CA VAL A 51 -7.93 -3.77 0.15
C VAL A 51 -7.21 -3.53 -1.18
N TYR A 52 -6.24 -4.39 -1.49
CA TYR A 52 -5.38 -4.24 -2.65
C TYR A 52 -6.03 -4.66 -3.95
N ASP A 53 -5.77 -3.89 -5.01
CA ASP A 53 -6.02 -4.28 -6.40
C ASP A 53 -4.70 -4.76 -7.03
N VAL A 54 -4.46 -6.07 -6.93
CA VAL A 54 -3.21 -6.68 -7.41
C VAL A 54 -3.31 -6.95 -8.91
N GLN A 55 -2.42 -6.34 -9.67
CA GLN A 55 -2.33 -6.47 -11.12
C GLN A 55 -1.23 -7.45 -11.54
N ASP A 56 -1.27 -7.86 -12.80
CA ASP A 56 -0.21 -8.67 -13.40
C ASP A 56 1.02 -7.81 -13.70
N GLU A 57 2.10 -8.06 -12.99
CA GLU A 57 3.39 -7.41 -13.19
C GLU A 57 4.42 -8.35 -13.81
N SER A 58 3.99 -9.45 -14.46
CA SER A 58 4.89 -10.48 -15.01
C SER A 58 5.85 -9.95 -16.08
N THR A 59 5.51 -8.82 -16.73
CA THR A 59 6.38 -8.16 -17.71
C THR A 59 7.36 -7.15 -17.08
N ARG A 60 7.34 -6.98 -15.76
CA ARG A 60 8.20 -6.03 -15.04
C ARG A 60 9.67 -6.37 -15.16
N THR A 61 10.00 -7.66 -15.14
CA THR A 61 11.35 -8.17 -15.28
C THR A 61 11.38 -9.33 -16.30
N LYS A 62 12.58 -9.72 -16.76
CA LYS A 62 12.77 -10.91 -17.61
C LYS A 62 12.82 -12.20 -16.79
N GLU A 63 12.87 -12.10 -15.47
CA GLU A 63 12.92 -13.24 -14.58
C GLU A 63 11.54 -13.84 -14.40
N GLU A 64 11.45 -15.17 -14.32
CA GLU A 64 10.21 -15.87 -14.10
C GLU A 64 9.64 -15.53 -12.72
N ARG A 65 8.34 -15.19 -12.67
CA ARG A 65 7.65 -14.88 -11.42
C ARG A 65 7.57 -16.12 -10.53
N PRO A 66 8.10 -16.09 -9.27
CA PRO A 66 8.14 -17.25 -8.37
C PRO A 66 6.78 -17.87 -8.04
N PHE A 67 5.71 -17.06 -8.15
CA PHE A 67 4.32 -17.50 -7.96
C PHE A 67 3.49 -17.02 -9.15
N PRO A 68 2.81 -17.92 -9.90
CA PRO A 68 1.98 -17.54 -11.03
C PRO A 68 0.92 -16.51 -10.65
N PHE A 69 0.75 -15.47 -11.48
CA PHE A 69 -0.29 -14.49 -11.26
C PHE A 69 -1.68 -15.10 -11.44
N GLN A 70 -2.58 -14.70 -10.55
CA GLN A 70 -4.00 -15.01 -10.64
C GLN A 70 -4.80 -13.77 -10.23
N ALA A 71 -5.64 -13.28 -11.12
CA ALA A 71 -6.47 -12.12 -10.88
C ALA A 71 -7.37 -12.33 -9.64
N SER A 72 -7.46 -11.31 -8.79
CA SER A 72 -8.36 -11.27 -7.64
C SER A 72 -9.73 -10.68 -8.03
N ILE A 73 -10.73 -10.93 -7.19
CA ILE A 73 -12.02 -10.22 -7.25
C ILE A 73 -11.75 -8.73 -7.12
N ASP A 74 -12.54 -7.89 -7.80
CA ASP A 74 -12.44 -6.43 -7.68
C ASP A 74 -12.55 -6.00 -6.20
N PRO A 75 -11.63 -5.17 -5.69
CA PRO A 75 -11.59 -4.81 -4.28
C PRO A 75 -12.87 -4.15 -3.77
N LEU A 76 -13.43 -3.21 -4.56
CA LEU A 76 -14.65 -2.51 -4.17
C LEU A 76 -15.87 -3.45 -4.19
N ALA A 77 -15.98 -4.31 -5.18
CA ALA A 77 -17.02 -5.34 -5.23
C ALA A 77 -16.92 -6.29 -4.04
N PHE A 78 -15.70 -6.75 -3.69
CA PHE A 78 -15.48 -7.60 -2.53
C PHE A 78 -15.87 -6.92 -1.21
N VAL A 79 -15.58 -5.64 -1.06
CA VAL A 79 -16.01 -4.86 0.11
C VAL A 79 -17.52 -4.75 0.17
N ASN A 80 -18.18 -4.40 -0.93
CA ASN A 80 -19.61 -4.20 -1.00
C ASN A 80 -20.40 -5.49 -0.72
N GLU A 81 -19.95 -6.61 -1.27
CA GLU A 81 -20.68 -7.87 -1.20
C GLU A 81 -20.38 -8.66 0.07
N HIS A 82 -19.17 -8.55 0.60
CA HIS A 82 -18.69 -9.48 1.62
C HIS A 82 -18.13 -8.84 2.89
N LEU A 83 -17.77 -7.54 2.89
CA LEU A 83 -17.19 -6.85 4.03
C LEU A 83 -18.02 -5.63 4.50
N ASN A 84 -19.26 -5.51 4.05
CA ASN A 84 -20.15 -4.39 4.33
C ASN A 84 -20.48 -4.24 5.83
N GLU A 85 -20.43 -5.30 6.62
CA GLU A 85 -20.66 -5.26 8.07
C GLU A 85 -19.47 -4.69 8.88
N LEU A 86 -18.32 -4.48 8.27
CA LEU A 86 -17.17 -3.88 8.93
C LEU A 86 -17.34 -2.36 9.02
N VAL A 87 -17.37 -1.84 10.24
CA VAL A 87 -17.47 -0.40 10.50
C VAL A 87 -16.15 0.34 10.24
N VAL A 88 -15.01 -0.35 10.33
CA VAL A 88 -13.69 0.25 10.08
C VAL A 88 -13.62 0.89 8.69
N GLU A 89 -12.97 2.06 8.58
CA GLU A 89 -12.78 2.74 7.29
C GLU A 89 -11.97 1.85 6.33
N LYS A 90 -12.21 1.97 5.03
CA LYS A 90 -11.53 1.16 4.01
C LYS A 90 -10.66 2.05 3.14
N ILE A 91 -9.51 1.53 2.75
CA ILE A 91 -8.63 2.12 1.76
C ILE A 91 -8.61 1.16 0.58
N ILE A 92 -9.06 1.62 -0.58
CA ILE A 92 -9.19 0.75 -1.76
C ILE A 92 -8.23 1.19 -2.86
N TYR A 93 -7.39 0.27 -3.27
CA TYR A 93 -6.44 0.51 -4.37
C TYR A 93 -7.14 0.48 -5.72
N ARG A 94 -6.69 1.36 -6.63
CA ARG A 94 -7.17 1.42 -8.01
C ARG A 94 -6.05 1.80 -8.97
N PRO A 95 -5.70 0.92 -9.92
CA PRO A 95 -4.79 1.26 -11.02
C PRO A 95 -5.52 2.15 -12.03
N ALA A 96 -5.39 3.45 -11.88
CA ALA A 96 -6.15 4.44 -12.66
C ALA A 96 -5.96 4.31 -14.18
N GLY A 97 -4.75 3.92 -14.62
CA GLY A 97 -4.44 3.86 -16.04
C GLY A 97 -5.18 2.79 -16.84
N ILE A 98 -5.75 1.76 -16.18
CA ILE A 98 -6.47 0.70 -16.91
C ILE A 98 -7.96 0.97 -17.09
N TYR A 99 -8.47 2.09 -16.59
CA TYR A 99 -9.88 2.47 -16.67
C TYR A 99 -10.06 3.78 -17.38
N SER A 100 -11.17 3.92 -18.12
CA SER A 100 -11.61 5.17 -18.70
C SER A 100 -12.04 6.19 -17.63
N GLU A 101 -12.15 7.46 -18.00
CA GLU A 101 -12.62 8.53 -17.11
C GLU A 101 -14.06 8.27 -16.61
N ALA A 102 -14.91 7.69 -17.46
CA ALA A 102 -16.29 7.34 -17.10
C ALA A 102 -16.32 6.23 -16.02
N GLU A 103 -15.53 5.17 -16.21
CA GLU A 103 -15.41 4.08 -15.24
C GLU A 103 -14.82 4.55 -13.91
N LEU A 104 -13.80 5.43 -13.94
CA LEU A 104 -13.24 6.03 -12.74
C LEU A 104 -14.27 6.91 -12.02
N SER A 105 -15.06 7.72 -12.76
CA SER A 105 -16.08 8.57 -12.17
C SER A 105 -17.18 7.76 -11.47
N GLU A 106 -17.63 6.67 -12.07
CA GLU A 106 -18.61 5.78 -11.46
C GLU A 106 -18.00 5.03 -10.26
N TRP A 107 -16.75 4.60 -10.36
CA TRP A 107 -16.04 3.96 -9.25
C TRP A 107 -15.91 4.89 -8.04
N PHE A 108 -15.56 6.17 -8.23
CA PHE A 108 -15.47 7.14 -7.14
C PHE A 108 -16.83 7.37 -6.45
N LYS A 109 -17.93 7.38 -7.22
CA LYS A 109 -19.27 7.48 -6.66
C LYS A 109 -19.58 6.27 -5.76
N ASN A 110 -19.34 5.06 -6.25
CA ASN A 110 -19.55 3.83 -5.48
C ASN A 110 -18.62 3.74 -4.25
N LEU A 111 -17.38 4.24 -4.37
CA LEU A 111 -16.43 4.32 -3.26
C LEU A 111 -16.94 5.23 -2.14
N GLN A 112 -17.55 6.36 -2.48
CA GLN A 112 -18.12 7.30 -1.52
C GLN A 112 -19.27 6.69 -0.73
N GLU A 113 -20.12 5.89 -1.35
CA GLU A 113 -21.22 5.17 -0.68
C GLU A 113 -20.71 4.24 0.43
N GLN A 114 -19.50 3.70 0.25
CA GLN A 114 -18.83 2.86 1.25
C GLN A 114 -18.00 3.65 2.28
N LYS A 115 -17.99 4.98 2.22
CA LYS A 115 -17.11 5.84 3.04
C LYS A 115 -15.65 5.39 2.98
N ALA A 116 -15.20 4.96 1.80
CA ALA A 116 -13.86 4.47 1.57
C ALA A 116 -12.94 5.53 0.95
N HIS A 117 -11.65 5.31 1.04
CA HIS A 117 -10.61 6.23 0.59
C HIS A 117 -9.79 5.56 -0.53
N PRO A 118 -9.55 6.22 -1.67
CA PRO A 118 -8.74 5.64 -2.74
C PRO A 118 -7.25 5.72 -2.45
N VAL A 119 -6.50 4.69 -2.85
CA VAL A 119 -5.08 4.80 -3.21
C VAL A 119 -4.98 4.60 -4.72
N LEU A 120 -4.57 5.66 -5.43
CA LEU A 120 -4.46 5.62 -6.87
C LEU A 120 -3.06 5.21 -7.29
N VAL A 121 -3.01 4.19 -8.15
CA VAL A 121 -1.79 3.66 -8.75
C VAL A 121 -1.81 3.94 -10.25
N GLY A 122 -0.66 4.04 -10.91
CA GLY A 122 -0.57 4.30 -12.35
C GLY A 122 -0.99 3.10 -13.20
N ILE A 123 -0.13 2.73 -14.14
CA ILE A 123 -0.28 1.53 -14.98
C ILE A 123 0.48 0.36 -14.35
N PRO A 124 0.02 -0.88 -14.54
CA PRO A 124 0.68 -2.08 -13.99
C PRO A 124 2.02 -2.39 -14.66
N SER A 125 2.18 -2.01 -15.94
CA SER A 125 3.36 -2.30 -16.75
C SER A 125 3.62 -1.16 -17.74
N PRO A 126 4.89 -0.88 -18.09
CA PRO A 126 5.25 0.12 -19.11
C PRO A 126 4.65 -0.17 -20.50
N ASP A 127 4.38 -1.44 -20.81
CA ASP A 127 3.81 -1.86 -22.10
C ASP A 127 2.30 -1.62 -22.18
N TYR A 128 1.67 -1.22 -21.07
CA TYR A 128 0.24 -0.96 -21.05
C TYR A 128 -0.09 0.42 -21.61
N VAL A 129 -0.99 0.47 -22.59
CA VAL A 129 -1.50 1.74 -23.14
C VAL A 129 -2.58 2.30 -22.20
N PRO A 130 -2.31 3.41 -21.48
CA PRO A 130 -3.23 3.90 -20.47
C PRO A 130 -4.51 4.46 -21.11
N GLN A 131 -5.68 4.15 -20.53
CA GLN A 131 -6.97 4.74 -20.88
C GLN A 131 -7.20 6.08 -20.16
N SER A 132 -6.52 6.30 -19.05
CA SER A 132 -6.52 7.53 -18.28
C SER A 132 -5.16 7.76 -17.61
N THR A 133 -4.93 8.96 -17.12
CA THR A 133 -3.71 9.33 -16.37
C THR A 133 -3.99 9.46 -14.87
N LEU A 134 -2.95 9.35 -14.05
CA LEU A 134 -3.07 9.64 -12.62
C LEU A 134 -3.55 11.06 -12.36
N THR A 135 -3.04 12.04 -13.10
CA THR A 135 -3.48 13.44 -12.98
C THR A 135 -4.98 13.56 -13.19
N LYS A 136 -5.50 12.91 -14.23
CA LYS A 136 -6.94 12.92 -14.51
C LYS A 136 -7.75 12.22 -13.42
N ALA A 137 -7.24 11.12 -12.89
CA ALA A 137 -7.89 10.42 -11.79
C ALA A 137 -7.96 11.29 -10.51
N TYR A 138 -6.91 12.07 -10.20
CA TYR A 138 -6.95 13.03 -9.08
C TYR A 138 -7.95 14.18 -9.34
N GLU A 139 -8.03 14.71 -10.56
CA GLU A 139 -9.04 15.71 -10.93
C GLU A 139 -10.48 15.19 -10.73
N LEU A 140 -10.74 13.95 -11.14
CA LEU A 140 -12.05 13.31 -10.96
C LEU A 140 -12.36 13.10 -9.47
N TRP A 141 -11.37 12.65 -8.68
CA TRP A 141 -11.53 12.46 -7.25
C TRP A 141 -11.80 13.78 -6.50
N TRP A 142 -11.30 14.92 -7.00
CA TRP A 142 -11.42 16.22 -6.33
C TRP A 142 -12.85 16.59 -5.91
N LYS A 143 -13.87 16.05 -6.58
CA LYS A 143 -15.29 16.24 -6.25
C LYS A 143 -15.65 15.65 -4.86
N TYR A 144 -14.85 14.74 -4.34
CA TYR A 144 -15.10 13.97 -3.12
C TYR A 144 -14.19 14.34 -1.95
N LYS A 145 -13.35 15.36 -2.11
CA LYS A 145 -12.31 15.78 -1.14
C LYS A 145 -12.84 16.11 0.26
N GLU A 146 -14.10 16.49 0.41
CA GLU A 146 -14.70 16.83 1.71
C GLU A 146 -14.97 15.57 2.55
N THR A 147 -15.30 14.47 1.92
CA THR A 147 -15.72 13.23 2.57
C THR A 147 -14.69 12.11 2.50
N SER A 148 -13.63 12.31 1.69
CA SER A 148 -12.58 11.32 1.46
C SER A 148 -11.21 11.99 1.40
N VAL A 149 -10.17 11.21 1.64
CA VAL A 149 -8.77 11.57 1.37
C VAL A 149 -8.21 10.63 0.31
N VAL A 150 -7.33 11.12 -0.56
CA VAL A 150 -6.68 10.29 -1.57
C VAL A 150 -5.24 10.02 -1.20
N GLY A 151 -4.88 8.75 -1.32
CA GLY A 151 -3.50 8.29 -1.16
C GLY A 151 -2.85 7.94 -2.50
N ALA A 152 -1.55 7.77 -2.43
CA ALA A 152 -0.73 7.25 -3.51
C ALA A 152 0.31 6.28 -2.96
N ILE A 153 1.01 5.59 -3.85
CA ILE A 153 2.16 4.78 -3.47
C ILE A 153 3.46 5.58 -3.55
N SER A 154 4.42 5.23 -2.71
CA SER A 154 5.82 5.65 -2.79
C SER A 154 6.73 4.42 -2.77
N ILE A 155 7.85 4.52 -3.48
CA ILE A 155 8.79 3.42 -3.67
C ILE A 155 10.19 3.91 -3.30
N PRO A 156 10.66 3.64 -2.06
CA PRO A 156 11.98 4.07 -1.60
C PRO A 156 13.11 3.62 -2.51
N GLU A 157 13.04 2.41 -3.04
CA GLU A 157 14.03 1.85 -3.98
C GLU A 157 14.18 2.70 -5.25
N ARG A 158 13.08 3.28 -5.74
CA ARG A 158 13.11 4.17 -6.91
C ARG A 158 13.89 5.44 -6.61
N HIS A 159 13.77 5.99 -5.41
CA HIS A 159 14.54 7.16 -5.01
C HIS A 159 16.04 6.91 -5.07
N ILE A 160 16.48 5.75 -4.61
CA ILE A 160 17.91 5.37 -4.64
C ILE A 160 18.42 5.21 -6.08
N VAL A 161 17.61 4.62 -6.96
CA VAL A 161 18.02 4.31 -8.34
C VAL A 161 17.93 5.54 -9.26
N LEU A 162 16.86 6.33 -9.15
CA LEU A 162 16.55 7.43 -10.07
C LEU A 162 16.71 8.82 -9.44
N GLY A 163 16.70 8.92 -8.12
CA GLY A 163 16.80 10.20 -7.39
C GLY A 163 15.59 11.11 -7.53
N ASP A 164 14.41 10.60 -7.95
CA ASP A 164 13.26 11.43 -8.32
C ASP A 164 11.95 11.12 -7.57
N GLU A 165 11.95 10.17 -6.66
CA GLU A 165 10.69 9.78 -5.99
C GLU A 165 10.10 10.90 -5.14
N ASP A 166 10.94 11.71 -4.48
CA ASP A 166 10.52 12.90 -3.75
C ASP A 166 9.78 13.90 -4.65
N GLN A 167 10.31 14.15 -5.86
CA GLN A 167 9.66 15.02 -6.83
C GLN A 167 8.32 14.44 -7.31
N ARG A 168 8.27 13.13 -7.58
CA ARG A 168 7.03 12.43 -7.96
C ARG A 168 5.99 12.48 -6.83
N MET A 169 6.42 12.37 -5.59
CA MET A 169 5.55 12.52 -4.42
C MET A 169 5.06 13.98 -4.31
N LEU A 170 5.93 14.97 -4.49
CA LEU A 170 5.58 16.38 -4.47
C LEU A 170 4.52 16.73 -5.53
N ASP A 171 4.65 16.21 -6.74
CA ASP A 171 3.67 16.45 -7.81
C ASP A 171 2.30 15.85 -7.47
N LYS A 172 2.28 14.69 -6.82
CA LYS A 172 1.04 14.08 -6.32
C LYS A 172 0.44 14.89 -5.17
N ILE A 173 1.25 15.42 -4.25
CA ILE A 173 0.80 16.33 -3.17
C ILE A 173 0.11 17.55 -3.77
N LYS A 174 0.71 18.19 -4.78
CA LYS A 174 0.12 19.31 -5.51
C LYS A 174 -1.22 18.95 -6.19
N SER A 175 -1.42 17.66 -6.49
CA SER A 175 -2.67 17.12 -7.04
C SER A 175 -3.69 16.72 -5.96
N GLY A 176 -3.41 16.95 -4.67
CA GLY A 176 -4.32 16.71 -3.54
C GLY A 176 -4.07 15.42 -2.76
N VAL A 177 -3.01 14.67 -3.07
CA VAL A 177 -2.65 13.47 -2.29
C VAL A 177 -2.26 13.87 -0.87
N SER A 178 -2.91 13.24 0.11
CA SER A 178 -2.76 13.57 1.54
C SER A 178 -1.90 12.57 2.29
N TYR A 179 -1.74 11.36 1.78
CA TYR A 179 -0.93 10.31 2.39
C TYR A 179 -0.32 9.39 1.35
N PHE A 180 0.78 8.75 1.73
CA PHE A 180 1.44 7.75 0.90
C PHE A 180 1.50 6.42 1.64
N VAL A 181 1.33 5.31 0.89
CA VAL A 181 1.63 3.97 1.37
C VAL A 181 2.89 3.50 0.66
N THR A 182 3.89 3.07 1.40
CA THR A 182 5.15 2.63 0.78
C THR A 182 5.04 1.24 0.18
N GLN A 183 5.95 0.90 -0.73
CA GLN A 183 6.30 -0.49 -0.99
C GLN A 183 6.73 -1.15 0.34
N CYS A 184 6.73 -2.51 0.43
CA CYS A 184 7.19 -3.20 1.62
C CYS A 184 8.62 -2.77 1.99
N VAL A 185 8.82 -2.42 3.26
CA VAL A 185 10.12 -1.93 3.74
C VAL A 185 10.93 -3.08 4.34
N PHE A 186 12.05 -3.40 3.71
CA PHE A 186 13.11 -4.27 4.18
C PHE A 186 14.48 -3.58 4.18
N ASN A 187 14.47 -2.29 3.83
CA ASN A 187 15.62 -1.39 3.92
C ASN A 187 15.14 -0.02 4.40
N GLU A 188 15.23 0.22 5.69
CA GLU A 188 14.82 1.44 6.34
C GLU A 188 15.67 2.65 5.90
N ASP A 189 16.95 2.44 5.55
CA ASP A 189 17.85 3.51 5.09
C ASP A 189 17.33 4.16 3.80
N TYR A 190 16.76 3.36 2.88
CA TYR A 190 16.17 3.86 1.65
C TYR A 190 14.93 4.71 1.93
N SER A 191 14.11 4.27 2.89
CA SER A 191 12.95 5.04 3.32
C SER A 191 13.36 6.37 3.96
N MET A 192 14.37 6.39 4.82
CA MET A 192 14.86 7.60 5.46
C MET A 192 15.45 8.60 4.44
N GLN A 193 16.25 8.13 3.48
CA GLN A 193 16.79 8.98 2.41
C GLN A 193 15.69 9.61 1.56
N MET A 194 14.69 8.82 1.15
CA MET A 194 13.53 9.32 0.42
C MET A 194 12.75 10.37 1.23
N LEU A 195 12.55 10.15 2.53
CA LEU A 195 11.84 11.09 3.40
C LEU A 195 12.61 12.39 3.60
N GLU A 196 13.94 12.34 3.72
CA GLU A 196 14.77 13.54 3.84
C GLU A 196 14.66 14.41 2.59
N ALA A 197 14.80 13.81 1.41
CA ALA A 197 14.63 14.50 0.14
C ALA A 197 13.21 15.07 -0.01
N LEU A 198 12.18 14.31 0.38
CA LEU A 198 10.79 14.76 0.36
C LEU A 198 10.56 15.96 1.28
N ALA A 199 11.09 15.92 2.51
CA ALA A 199 10.96 17.02 3.47
C ALA A 199 11.60 18.30 2.93
N GLU A 200 12.77 18.21 2.32
CA GLU A 200 13.42 19.33 1.65
C GLU A 200 12.59 19.86 0.46
N SER A 201 12.10 18.95 -0.39
CA SER A 201 11.28 19.31 -1.56
C SER A 201 9.98 19.99 -1.13
N CYS A 202 9.33 19.48 -0.09
CA CYS A 202 8.13 20.12 0.49
C CYS A 202 8.45 21.53 1.02
N LYS A 203 9.53 21.67 1.81
CA LYS A 203 9.95 22.97 2.36
C LYS A 203 10.25 23.99 1.25
N LYS A 204 10.96 23.58 0.19
CA LYS A 204 11.27 24.45 -0.96
C LYS A 204 10.04 24.92 -1.73
N ASN A 205 8.96 24.16 -1.68
CA ASN A 205 7.71 24.42 -2.43
C ASN A 205 6.55 24.92 -1.54
N ASP A 206 6.82 25.29 -0.29
CA ASP A 206 5.79 25.72 0.69
C ASP A 206 4.66 24.68 0.84
N GLN A 207 5.03 23.42 0.83
CA GLN A 207 4.13 22.30 1.06
C GLN A 207 4.41 21.65 2.41
N GLN A 208 3.37 21.11 3.02
CA GLN A 208 3.53 20.29 4.22
C GLN A 208 3.87 18.86 3.84
N ALA A 209 4.77 18.22 4.59
CA ALA A 209 5.06 16.80 4.41
C ALA A 209 3.78 15.97 4.64
N PRO A 210 3.42 15.03 3.74
CA PRO A 210 2.24 14.20 3.88
C PRO A 210 2.43 13.14 4.96
N THR A 211 1.34 12.47 5.37
CA THR A 211 1.46 11.25 6.17
C THR A 211 2.06 10.12 5.33
N VAL A 212 3.05 9.41 5.88
CA VAL A 212 3.64 8.24 5.24
C VAL A 212 3.31 6.98 6.04
N ILE A 213 2.68 6.02 5.40
CA ILE A 213 2.29 4.73 5.98
C ILE A 213 3.26 3.67 5.45
N PHE A 214 4.15 3.19 6.31
CA PHE A 214 5.16 2.20 5.95
C PHE A 214 4.55 0.81 5.92
N THR A 215 4.73 0.10 4.82
CA THR A 215 4.23 -1.28 4.68
C THR A 215 5.25 -2.26 5.26
N LEU A 216 4.83 -3.01 6.26
CA LEU A 216 5.56 -4.09 6.88
C LEU A 216 4.93 -5.43 6.48
N SER A 217 5.73 -6.34 5.97
CA SER A 217 5.31 -7.67 5.55
C SER A 217 6.24 -8.72 6.13
N THR A 218 5.67 -9.77 6.73
CA THR A 218 6.49 -10.85 7.27
C THR A 218 6.94 -11.81 6.17
N CYS A 219 8.09 -12.45 6.35
CA CYS A 219 8.66 -13.43 5.44
C CYS A 219 8.62 -14.82 6.09
N GLY A 220 7.80 -15.73 5.58
CA GLY A 220 7.65 -17.08 6.16
C GLY A 220 8.51 -18.17 5.49
N SER A 221 9.27 -17.84 4.43
CA SER A 221 10.14 -18.81 3.73
C SER A 221 11.12 -18.11 2.80
N THR A 222 12.19 -18.81 2.43
CA THR A 222 13.16 -18.34 1.42
C THR A 222 12.52 -18.09 0.05
N LYS A 223 11.47 -18.82 -0.31
CA LYS A 223 10.71 -18.60 -1.55
C LYS A 223 9.97 -17.26 -1.53
N ILE A 224 9.42 -16.86 -0.36
CA ILE A 224 8.79 -15.54 -0.18
C ILE A 224 9.87 -14.46 -0.25
N LEU A 225 11.04 -14.68 0.34
CA LEU A 225 12.17 -13.76 0.25
C LEU A 225 12.54 -13.47 -1.21
N GLY A 226 12.75 -14.52 -2.01
CA GLY A 226 13.02 -14.36 -3.45
C GLY A 226 11.88 -13.69 -4.22
N PHE A 227 10.63 -13.85 -3.79
CA PHE A 227 9.50 -13.16 -4.40
C PHE A 227 9.49 -11.65 -4.07
N LEU A 228 9.86 -11.26 -2.85
CA LEU A 228 10.03 -9.86 -2.47
C LEU A 228 11.11 -9.19 -3.32
N GLU A 229 12.26 -9.86 -3.51
CA GLU A 229 13.32 -9.38 -4.41
C GLU A 229 12.83 -9.28 -5.87
N TRP A 230 12.07 -10.27 -6.35
CA TRP A 230 11.46 -10.23 -7.69
C TRP A 230 10.51 -9.03 -7.84
N LEU A 231 9.79 -8.65 -6.80
CA LEU A 231 8.96 -7.43 -6.76
C LEU A 231 9.80 -6.14 -6.74
N GLY A 232 11.13 -6.22 -6.73
CA GLY A 232 12.04 -5.08 -6.69
C GLY A 232 12.19 -4.47 -5.31
N ILE A 233 11.81 -5.18 -4.25
CA ILE A 233 12.05 -4.80 -2.87
C ILE A 233 13.49 -5.11 -2.55
N HIS A 234 14.23 -4.09 -2.12
CA HIS A 234 15.61 -4.24 -1.69
C HIS A 234 15.67 -4.65 -0.22
N ILE A 235 16.22 -5.82 0.04
CA ILE A 235 16.43 -6.33 1.39
C ILE A 235 17.86 -6.04 1.79
N LYS A 236 18.06 -5.35 2.92
CA LYS A 236 19.39 -5.06 3.45
C LYS A 236 20.18 -6.36 3.63
N GLU A 237 21.47 -6.38 3.26
CA GLU A 237 22.29 -7.60 3.30
C GLU A 237 22.31 -8.27 4.68
N GLU A 238 22.38 -7.48 5.75
CA GLU A 238 22.31 -7.97 7.13
C GLU A 238 20.95 -8.61 7.46
N HIS A 239 19.84 -8.01 7.00
CA HIS A 239 18.49 -8.55 7.16
C HIS A 239 18.32 -9.84 6.37
N LYS A 240 18.82 -9.86 5.13
CA LYS A 240 18.81 -11.06 4.27
C LYS A 240 19.62 -12.20 4.89
N ALA A 241 20.83 -11.91 5.36
CA ALA A 241 21.68 -12.90 6.02
C ALA A 241 21.02 -13.46 7.29
N ARG A 242 20.41 -12.61 8.11
CA ARG A 242 19.65 -13.02 9.31
C ARG A 242 18.51 -13.98 8.93
N LEU A 243 17.68 -13.62 7.94
CA LEU A 243 16.54 -14.43 7.51
C LEU A 243 16.96 -15.76 6.89
N LEU A 244 18.03 -15.79 6.07
CA LEU A 244 18.53 -17.00 5.42
C LEU A 244 19.17 -17.99 6.42
N ASN A 245 19.77 -17.50 7.50
CA ASN A 245 20.39 -18.33 8.54
C ASN A 245 19.45 -18.67 9.71
N SER A 246 18.20 -18.22 9.65
CA SER A 246 17.20 -18.39 10.70
C SER A 246 16.71 -19.84 10.79
N ALA A 247 16.57 -20.33 12.02
CA ALA A 247 15.87 -21.59 12.31
C ALA A 247 14.34 -21.43 12.19
N ASN A 248 13.81 -20.22 12.37
CA ASN A 248 12.40 -19.86 12.20
C ASN A 248 12.27 -18.50 11.50
N ILE A 249 12.38 -18.51 10.18
CA ILE A 249 12.37 -17.32 9.33
C ILE A 249 11.14 -16.42 9.56
N LEU A 250 9.98 -17.00 9.94
CA LEU A 250 8.78 -16.23 10.23
C LEU A 250 8.94 -15.39 11.51
N GLU A 251 9.43 -15.98 12.58
CA GLU A 251 9.65 -15.27 13.86
C GLU A 251 10.70 -14.17 13.67
N ASP A 252 11.85 -14.50 13.11
CA ASP A 252 12.90 -13.50 12.86
C ASP A 252 12.41 -12.35 11.93
N SER A 253 11.53 -12.66 10.97
CA SER A 253 10.95 -11.61 10.12
C SER A 253 9.92 -10.73 10.85
N ILE A 254 9.22 -11.27 11.87
CA ILE A 254 8.34 -10.48 12.73
C ILE A 254 9.19 -9.54 13.59
N ASP A 255 10.25 -10.06 14.22
CA ASP A 255 11.16 -9.23 15.02
C ASP A 255 11.78 -8.12 14.17
N LEU A 256 12.21 -8.45 12.94
CA LEU A 256 12.73 -7.46 11.99
C LEU A 256 11.68 -6.38 11.65
N CYS A 257 10.41 -6.75 11.49
CA CYS A 257 9.34 -5.75 11.27
C CYS A 257 9.24 -4.77 12.46
N PHE A 258 9.36 -5.25 13.70
CA PHE A 258 9.36 -4.36 14.88
C PHE A 258 10.59 -3.46 14.92
N GLU A 259 11.78 -3.99 14.65
CA GLU A 259 13.02 -3.21 14.58
C GLU A 259 12.93 -2.08 13.54
N ILE A 260 12.46 -2.40 12.32
CA ILE A 260 12.24 -1.41 11.25
C ILE A 260 11.19 -0.38 11.68
N ALA A 261 10.10 -0.81 12.33
CA ALA A 261 9.07 0.10 12.82
C ALA A 261 9.61 1.08 13.85
N ASP A 262 10.43 0.62 14.78
CA ASP A 262 11.05 1.46 15.81
C ASP A 262 12.02 2.49 15.19
N ILE A 263 12.87 2.06 14.26
CA ILE A 263 13.81 2.94 13.56
C ILE A 263 13.05 4.05 12.80
N LEU A 264 12.05 3.66 11.99
CA LEU A 264 11.28 4.63 11.19
C LEU A 264 10.41 5.54 12.06
N SER A 265 9.85 5.04 13.16
CA SER A 265 9.10 5.85 14.11
C SER A 265 9.97 6.95 14.72
N ASN A 266 11.14 6.57 15.23
CA ASN A 266 12.08 7.51 15.84
C ASN A 266 12.54 8.58 14.84
N TYR A 267 12.87 8.16 13.60
CA TYR A 267 13.23 9.09 12.53
C TYR A 267 12.11 10.06 12.19
N CYS A 268 10.88 9.57 12.02
CA CYS A 268 9.74 10.41 11.69
C CYS A 268 9.38 11.39 12.82
N ILE A 269 9.50 10.96 14.08
CA ILE A 269 9.30 11.84 15.25
C ILE A 269 10.35 12.95 15.26
N GLU A 270 11.63 12.62 15.07
CA GLU A 270 12.72 13.60 15.01
C GLU A 270 12.51 14.63 13.88
N LYS A 271 12.11 14.17 12.71
CA LYS A 271 11.90 15.03 11.53
C LYS A 271 10.51 15.68 11.47
N ASN A 272 9.63 15.42 12.44
CA ASN A 272 8.25 15.91 12.48
C ASN A 272 7.45 15.55 11.22
N ILE A 273 7.61 14.32 10.75
CA ILE A 273 6.87 13.73 9.61
C ILE A 273 5.73 12.89 10.17
N PRO A 274 4.46 13.13 9.80
CA PRO A 274 3.35 12.26 10.21
C PRO A 274 3.51 10.87 9.62
N PHE A 275 3.29 9.82 10.41
CA PHE A 275 3.51 8.45 9.95
C PHE A 275 2.53 7.44 10.52
N GLY A 276 2.53 6.27 9.91
CA GLY A 276 1.80 5.09 10.36
C GLY A 276 2.39 3.82 9.77
N PHE A 277 1.74 2.69 10.08
CA PHE A 277 2.17 1.39 9.58
C PHE A 277 1.00 0.64 8.94
N ASN A 278 1.32 -0.06 7.86
CA ASN A 278 0.45 -1.01 7.21
C ASN A 278 1.02 -2.41 7.41
N ILE A 279 0.27 -3.27 8.08
CA ILE A 279 0.65 -4.66 8.28
C ILE A 279 -0.01 -5.50 7.20
N GLU A 280 0.79 -6.08 6.32
CA GLU A 280 0.27 -6.94 5.27
C GLU A 280 0.03 -8.38 5.76
N LYS A 281 -1.13 -8.90 5.38
CA LYS A 281 -1.39 -10.32 5.50
C LYS A 281 -0.58 -11.08 4.47
N ASN A 282 0.32 -11.97 4.91
CA ASN A 282 1.02 -12.88 4.01
C ASN A 282 0.04 -13.67 3.14
N PHE A 283 0.24 -13.60 1.82
CA PHE A 283 -0.59 -14.25 0.80
C PHE A 283 -0.40 -15.76 0.74
N PHE A 284 0.63 -16.28 1.36
CA PHE A 284 1.02 -17.68 1.19
C PHE A 284 0.59 -18.49 2.41
N LYS A 285 -0.36 -19.42 2.17
CA LYS A 285 -0.70 -20.43 3.17
C LYS A 285 0.55 -21.25 3.50
N ARG A 286 0.71 -21.59 4.78
CA ARG A 286 1.53 -22.75 5.15
C ARG A 286 1.01 -23.93 4.34
N SER A 287 1.85 -24.50 3.46
CA SER A 287 1.64 -25.79 2.79
C SER A 287 1.59 -26.90 3.82
#